data_b1015c54f66fefdd8b5358d0c379595f
#
_entry.id   b1015c54f66fefdd8b5358d0c379595f
#
_cell.length_a   1.000
_cell.length_b   1.000
_cell.length_c   1.000
_cell.angle_alpha   90.00
_cell.angle_beta   90.00
_cell.angle_gamma   90.00
#
_symmetry.space_group_name_H-M   'P 1'
#
loop_
_entity.id
_entity.type
_entity.pdbx_description
1 polymer ?
#
loop_
_entity_poly.entity_id
_entity_poly.type
_entity_poly.pdbx_seq_one_letter_code
_entity_poly.pdbx_strand_id
1 'polypeptide(L)'
;MCTLFLQPTYQVVQPINGDPFIGSLETPVTSSPLIAWYLSNLPAYRTAVSPLLRGIEVGLAHGFLLVGPFVKAGPLRNTEYAGAAGSLAAAGLVVILSLCLTMYGVASFNGRKKQPDQLQTADGWAKFTGGFFFGGVSGVTWAYFLLYVLNLPYYVK
;
A
#
# COMPACT_ATOMS: atom_id res chain seq x y z
N MET A 1 -23.56 2.74 53.84
CA MET A 1 -23.63 3.07 52.41
C MET A 1 -22.21 3.19 51.92
N CYS A 2 -21.70 2.07 51.36
CA CYS A 2 -20.29 1.96 51.00
C CYS A 2 -20.15 2.37 49.51
N THR A 3 -19.68 3.59 49.27
CA THR A 3 -19.32 4.03 47.93
C THR A 3 -18.01 3.35 47.52
N LEU A 4 -18.14 2.27 46.77
CA LEU A 4 -17.00 1.71 46.06
C LEU A 4 -16.52 2.78 45.05
N PHE A 5 -15.40 3.40 45.35
CA PHE A 5 -14.64 4.16 44.35
C PHE A 5 -14.09 3.14 43.34
N LEU A 6 -14.80 2.96 42.26
CA LEU A 6 -14.26 2.29 41.09
C LEU A 6 -13.06 3.13 40.58
N GLN A 7 -11.87 2.63 40.85
CA GLN A 7 -10.65 3.15 40.27
C GLN A 7 -10.84 3.12 38.75
N PRO A 8 -10.62 4.23 38.02
CA PRO A 8 -10.74 4.22 36.57
C PRO A 8 -9.74 3.20 36.01
N THR A 9 -10.26 2.15 35.39
CA THR A 9 -9.44 1.17 34.72
C THR A 9 -8.76 1.85 33.53
N TYR A 10 -7.45 2.02 33.62
CA TYR A 10 -6.70 2.61 32.49
C TYR A 10 -6.68 1.60 31.35
N GLN A 11 -7.39 1.91 30.27
CA GLN A 11 -7.34 1.12 29.02
C GLN A 11 -6.17 1.60 28.16
N VAL A 12 -5.22 0.72 27.93
CA VAL A 12 -4.06 0.97 27.07
C VAL A 12 -4.45 0.98 25.58
N VAL A 13 -5.45 0.18 25.23
CA VAL A 13 -6.02 0.10 23.88
C VAL A 13 -7.42 0.69 23.90
N GLN A 14 -7.67 1.71 23.09
CA GLN A 14 -8.96 2.43 23.06
C GLN A 14 -9.53 2.47 21.65
N PRO A 15 -10.87 2.52 21.48
CA PRO A 15 -11.48 2.82 20.21
C PRO A 15 -11.06 4.21 19.72
N ILE A 16 -10.80 4.35 18.43
CA ILE A 16 -10.46 5.66 17.85
C ILE A 16 -11.62 6.66 18.07
N ASN A 17 -11.32 7.86 18.52
CA ASN A 17 -12.31 8.87 18.88
C ASN A 17 -13.37 8.40 19.92
N GLY A 18 -13.09 7.34 20.67
CA GLY A 18 -14.02 6.77 21.64
C GLY A 18 -15.20 5.99 21.03
N ASP A 19 -15.21 5.76 19.73
CA ASP A 19 -16.28 5.04 19.03
C ASP A 19 -15.91 3.56 18.83
N PRO A 20 -16.55 2.63 19.57
CA PRO A 20 -16.25 1.18 19.46
C PRO A 20 -16.72 0.56 18.14
N PHE A 21 -17.53 1.24 17.34
CA PHE A 21 -18.05 0.75 16.05
C PHE A 21 -17.10 1.08 14.88
N ILE A 22 -16.13 1.98 15.08
CA ILE A 22 -15.05 2.19 14.12
C ILE A 22 -14.01 1.09 14.34
N GLY A 23 -13.72 0.29 13.32
CA GLY A 23 -12.82 -0.88 13.39
C GLY A 23 -11.34 -0.57 13.62
N SER A 24 -10.98 0.66 14.00
CA SER A 24 -9.62 1.10 14.30
C SER A 24 -9.43 1.33 15.77
N LEU A 25 -8.25 0.99 16.29
CA LEU A 25 -7.90 1.13 17.71
C LEU A 25 -6.75 2.12 17.89
N GLU A 26 -6.83 2.94 18.91
CA GLU A 26 -5.70 3.71 19.43
C GLU A 26 -4.89 2.84 20.39
N THR A 27 -3.63 2.67 20.08
CA THR A 27 -2.66 1.92 20.90
C THR A 27 -1.45 2.82 21.18
N PRO A 28 -0.62 2.51 22.19
CA PRO A 28 0.62 3.25 22.43
C PRO A 28 1.54 3.33 21.21
N VAL A 29 1.47 2.34 20.30
CA VAL A 29 2.25 2.33 19.05
C VAL A 29 1.63 3.27 18.03
N THR A 30 0.33 3.15 17.75
CA THR A 30 -0.37 3.97 16.74
C THR A 30 -0.46 5.44 17.14
N SER A 31 -0.52 5.75 18.45
CA SER A 31 -0.58 7.11 18.99
C SER A 31 0.82 7.72 19.23
N SER A 32 1.90 6.97 18.95
CA SER A 32 3.26 7.48 19.09
C SER A 32 3.53 8.61 18.09
N PRO A 33 4.11 9.77 18.53
CA PRO A 33 4.47 10.86 17.63
C PRO A 33 5.43 10.43 16.50
N LEU A 34 6.34 9.51 16.79
CA LEU A 34 7.27 8.96 15.80
C LEU A 34 6.51 8.19 14.69
N ILE A 35 5.57 7.34 15.09
CA ILE A 35 4.76 6.57 14.14
C ILE A 35 3.84 7.49 13.35
N ALA A 36 3.22 8.48 13.98
CA ALA A 36 2.39 9.47 13.29
C ALA A 36 3.20 10.26 12.26
N TRP A 37 4.41 10.69 12.61
CA TRP A 37 5.34 11.34 11.69
C TRP A 37 5.71 10.43 10.52
N TYR A 38 6.09 9.18 10.79
CA TYR A 38 6.42 8.21 9.75
C TYR A 38 5.26 7.97 8.80
N LEU A 39 4.06 7.68 9.33
CA LEU A 39 2.87 7.43 8.52
C LEU A 39 2.48 8.64 7.68
N SER A 40 2.55 9.86 8.23
CA SER A 40 2.22 11.09 7.47
C SER A 40 3.15 11.34 6.29
N ASN A 41 4.35 10.76 6.29
CA ASN A 41 5.31 10.85 5.19
C ASN A 41 5.14 9.75 4.13
N LEU A 42 4.32 8.73 4.39
CA LEU A 42 4.03 7.72 3.37
C LEU A 42 3.21 8.32 2.21
N PRO A 43 3.41 7.86 0.97
CA PRO A 43 2.75 8.43 -0.20
C PRO A 43 1.22 8.48 -0.08
N ALA A 44 0.61 7.43 0.51
CA ALA A 44 -0.84 7.36 0.69
C ALA A 44 -1.41 8.47 1.61
N TYR A 45 -0.61 9.05 2.50
CA TYR A 45 -1.04 10.05 3.48
C TYR A 45 -0.56 11.48 3.21
N ARG A 46 0.27 11.68 2.17
CA ARG A 46 0.75 13.02 1.77
C ARG A 46 -0.31 13.77 0.98
N THR A 47 -1.21 14.46 1.68
CA THR A 47 -2.36 15.17 1.09
C THR A 47 -1.98 16.31 0.14
N ALA A 48 -0.78 16.89 0.28
CA ALA A 48 -0.27 17.93 -0.60
C ALA A 48 0.17 17.42 -1.99
N VAL A 49 0.33 16.09 -2.14
CA VAL A 49 0.72 15.47 -3.41
C VAL A 49 -0.52 14.96 -4.14
N SER A 50 -0.56 15.14 -5.45
CA SER A 50 -1.69 14.69 -6.27
C SER A 50 -1.92 13.17 -6.13
N PRO A 51 -3.18 12.70 -6.16
CA PRO A 51 -3.48 11.26 -6.08
C PRO A 51 -2.75 10.42 -7.12
N LEU A 52 -2.58 10.93 -8.33
CA LEU A 52 -1.84 10.25 -9.40
C LEU A 52 -0.39 9.95 -8.99
N LEU A 53 0.34 10.96 -8.51
CA LEU A 53 1.75 10.80 -8.12
C LEU A 53 1.88 9.87 -6.91
N ARG A 54 0.97 9.97 -5.94
CA ARG A 54 0.90 9.06 -4.79
C ARG A 54 0.71 7.61 -5.26
N GLY A 55 -0.18 7.40 -6.25
CA GLY A 55 -0.39 6.10 -6.87
C GLY A 55 0.87 5.57 -7.57
N ILE A 56 1.55 6.41 -8.37
CA ILE A 56 2.79 6.02 -9.06
C ILE A 56 3.85 5.58 -8.06
N GLU A 57 4.06 6.32 -6.99
CA GLU A 57 5.07 6.00 -5.97
C GLU A 57 4.77 4.70 -5.24
N VAL A 58 3.51 4.50 -4.82
CA VAL A 58 3.06 3.25 -4.19
C VAL A 58 3.16 2.07 -5.16
N GLY A 59 2.70 2.25 -6.40
CA GLY A 59 2.77 1.23 -7.43
C GLY A 59 4.20 0.81 -7.74
N LEU A 60 5.10 1.79 -7.94
CA LEU A 60 6.51 1.54 -8.24
C LEU A 60 7.18 0.67 -7.15
N ALA A 61 6.96 1.02 -5.88
CA ALA A 61 7.49 0.25 -4.76
C ALA A 61 6.93 -1.18 -4.73
N HIS A 62 5.61 -1.34 -4.90
CA HIS A 62 4.98 -2.66 -4.90
C HIS A 62 5.43 -3.51 -6.09
N GLY A 63 5.42 -2.97 -7.31
CA GLY A 63 5.87 -3.69 -8.50
C GLY A 63 7.32 -4.14 -8.40
N PHE A 64 8.19 -3.26 -7.91
CA PHE A 64 9.61 -3.58 -7.70
C PHE A 64 9.80 -4.72 -6.71
N LEU A 65 9.16 -4.64 -5.54
CA LEU A 65 9.34 -5.62 -4.47
C LEU A 65 8.70 -6.98 -4.79
N LEU A 66 7.60 -7.02 -5.55
CA LEU A 66 6.90 -8.26 -5.88
C LEU A 66 7.73 -9.19 -6.77
N VAL A 67 8.64 -8.68 -7.59
CA VAL A 67 9.47 -9.52 -8.47
C VAL A 67 10.27 -10.55 -7.67
N GLY A 68 10.86 -10.17 -6.53
CA GLY A 68 11.66 -11.06 -5.69
C GLY A 68 10.93 -12.36 -5.30
N PRO A 69 9.82 -12.29 -4.56
CA PRO A 69 9.03 -13.45 -4.17
C PRO A 69 8.56 -14.31 -5.36
N PHE A 70 8.07 -13.70 -6.43
CA PHE A 70 7.57 -14.43 -7.60
C PHE A 70 8.68 -15.18 -8.35
N VAL A 71 9.88 -14.61 -8.42
CA VAL A 71 11.04 -15.29 -9.02
C VAL A 71 11.52 -16.44 -8.12
N LYS A 72 11.65 -16.19 -6.81
CA LYS A 72 12.25 -17.15 -5.86
C LYS A 72 11.31 -18.28 -5.44
N ALA A 73 10.00 -18.05 -5.43
CA ALA A 73 8.98 -19.03 -5.02
C ALA A 73 8.11 -19.54 -6.18
N GLY A 74 8.26 -18.97 -7.38
CA GLY A 74 7.48 -19.35 -8.56
C GLY A 74 7.73 -20.79 -9.03
N PRO A 75 6.81 -21.36 -9.83
CA PRO A 75 6.94 -22.73 -10.33
C PRO A 75 8.15 -22.93 -11.26
N LEU A 76 8.60 -21.87 -11.93
CA LEU A 76 9.77 -21.91 -12.83
C LEU A 76 11.07 -21.42 -12.18
N ARG A 77 11.13 -21.31 -10.85
CA ARG A 77 12.26 -20.76 -10.08
C ARG A 77 13.61 -21.42 -10.33
N ASN A 78 13.61 -22.70 -10.77
CA ASN A 78 14.83 -23.47 -11.01
C ASN A 78 15.17 -23.58 -12.51
N THR A 79 14.61 -22.72 -13.35
CA THR A 79 14.84 -22.69 -14.79
C THR A 79 15.45 -21.36 -15.22
N GLU A 80 15.99 -21.30 -16.43
CA GLU A 80 16.48 -20.06 -17.04
C GLU A 80 15.37 -19.00 -17.22
N TYR A 81 14.10 -19.42 -17.24
CA TYR A 81 12.93 -18.55 -17.40
C TYR A 81 12.43 -17.96 -16.08
N ALA A 82 13.07 -18.28 -14.93
CA ALA A 82 12.61 -17.82 -13.60
C ALA A 82 12.40 -16.31 -13.53
N GLY A 83 13.35 -15.54 -14.09
CA GLY A 83 13.27 -14.07 -14.10
C GLY A 83 12.08 -13.54 -14.90
N ALA A 84 11.93 -14.00 -16.13
CA ALA A 84 10.83 -13.57 -17.00
C ALA A 84 9.47 -14.01 -16.44
N ALA A 85 9.34 -15.28 -16.06
CA ALA A 85 8.10 -15.81 -15.50
C ALA A 85 7.69 -15.12 -14.19
N GLY A 86 8.65 -14.91 -13.28
CA GLY A 86 8.40 -14.22 -12.01
C GLY A 86 8.00 -12.76 -12.22
N SER A 87 8.65 -12.06 -13.14
CA SER A 87 8.29 -10.67 -13.46
C SER A 87 6.92 -10.56 -14.12
N LEU A 88 6.56 -11.45 -15.05
CA LEU A 88 5.22 -11.50 -15.62
C LEU A 88 4.16 -11.81 -14.57
N ALA A 89 4.43 -12.72 -13.64
CA ALA A 89 3.51 -13.01 -12.54
C ALA A 89 3.32 -11.80 -11.61
N ALA A 90 4.41 -11.08 -11.30
CA ALA A 90 4.34 -9.84 -10.52
C ALA A 90 3.52 -8.76 -11.25
N ALA A 91 3.73 -8.58 -12.56
CA ALA A 91 2.91 -7.67 -13.37
C ALA A 91 1.44 -8.09 -13.40
N GLY A 92 1.16 -9.38 -13.53
CA GLY A 92 -0.20 -9.93 -13.43
C GLY A 92 -0.88 -9.60 -12.12
N LEU A 93 -0.15 -9.72 -11.00
CA LEU A 93 -0.69 -9.31 -9.69
C LEU A 93 -0.94 -7.79 -9.62
N VAL A 94 -0.07 -6.96 -10.19
CA VAL A 94 -0.32 -5.50 -10.28
C VAL A 94 -1.62 -5.20 -11.01
N VAL A 95 -1.92 -5.91 -12.11
CA VAL A 95 -3.20 -5.77 -12.84
C VAL A 95 -4.38 -6.12 -11.91
N ILE A 96 -4.32 -7.27 -11.23
CA ILE A 96 -5.37 -7.72 -10.32
C ILE A 96 -5.58 -6.69 -9.20
N LEU A 97 -4.50 -6.22 -8.57
CA LEU A 97 -4.58 -5.22 -7.52
C LEU A 97 -5.18 -3.90 -8.02
N SER A 98 -4.85 -3.48 -9.25
CA SER A 98 -5.43 -2.28 -9.85
C SER A 98 -6.95 -2.43 -10.08
N LEU A 99 -7.42 -3.61 -10.49
CA LEU A 99 -8.85 -3.90 -10.58
C LEU A 99 -9.52 -3.86 -9.20
N CYS A 100 -8.91 -4.48 -8.19
CA CYS A 100 -9.41 -4.46 -6.82
C CYS A 100 -9.48 -3.02 -6.27
N LEU A 101 -8.44 -2.20 -6.50
CA LEU A 101 -8.43 -0.79 -6.12
C LEU A 101 -9.53 0.01 -6.83
N THR A 102 -9.78 -0.27 -8.11
CA THR A 102 -10.87 0.37 -8.85
C THR A 102 -12.22 0.03 -8.23
N MET A 103 -12.47 -1.26 -7.95
CA MET A 103 -13.71 -1.72 -7.31
C MET A 103 -13.89 -1.09 -5.93
N TYR A 104 -12.83 -1.05 -5.13
CA TYR A 104 -12.85 -0.39 -3.82
C TYR A 104 -13.21 1.10 -3.95
N GLY A 105 -12.60 1.80 -4.90
CA GLY A 105 -12.87 3.23 -5.14
C GLY A 105 -14.32 3.50 -5.50
N VAL A 106 -14.89 2.69 -6.39
CA VAL A 106 -16.31 2.79 -6.78
C VAL A 106 -17.22 2.52 -5.57
N ALA A 107 -16.94 1.49 -4.79
CA ALA A 107 -17.77 1.14 -3.63
C ALA A 107 -17.68 2.18 -2.50
N SER A 108 -16.49 2.73 -2.24
CA SER A 108 -16.23 3.57 -1.07
C SER A 108 -16.49 5.07 -1.31
N PHE A 109 -16.26 5.56 -2.54
CA PHE A 109 -16.24 7.00 -2.82
C PHE A 109 -17.30 7.48 -3.82
N ASN A 110 -18.16 6.58 -4.30
CA ASN A 110 -19.26 6.96 -5.19
C ASN A 110 -20.18 7.99 -4.48
N GLY A 111 -20.47 9.09 -5.17
CA GLY A 111 -21.31 10.17 -4.64
C GLY A 111 -20.60 11.17 -3.70
N ARG A 112 -19.37 10.96 -3.30
CA ARG A 112 -18.58 11.90 -2.51
C ARG A 112 -17.98 12.99 -3.39
N LYS A 113 -18.56 14.20 -3.34
CA LYS A 113 -18.18 15.29 -4.26
C LYS A 113 -16.98 16.12 -3.83
N LYS A 114 -16.77 16.30 -2.52
CA LYS A 114 -15.68 17.15 -2.03
C LYS A 114 -15.19 16.66 -0.66
N GLN A 115 -13.92 16.37 -0.56
CA GLN A 115 -13.28 15.89 0.67
C GLN A 115 -11.99 16.68 0.89
N PRO A 116 -11.52 16.84 2.13
CA PRO A 116 -10.26 17.52 2.43
C PRO A 116 -9.06 16.88 1.71
N ASP A 117 -9.02 15.55 1.63
CA ASP A 117 -8.07 14.81 0.79
C ASP A 117 -8.75 14.38 -0.52
N GLN A 118 -8.21 14.84 -1.63
CA GLN A 118 -8.69 14.46 -2.98
C GLN A 118 -8.71 12.95 -3.19
N LEU A 119 -7.84 12.19 -2.52
CA LEU A 119 -7.82 10.74 -2.60
C LEU A 119 -9.15 10.11 -2.16
N GLN A 120 -9.89 10.75 -1.25
CA GLN A 120 -11.18 10.26 -0.76
C GLN A 120 -12.37 10.62 -1.66
N THR A 121 -12.11 10.95 -2.92
CA THR A 121 -13.14 11.17 -3.96
C THR A 121 -13.03 10.12 -5.04
N ALA A 122 -14.11 9.84 -5.77
CA ALA A 122 -14.11 8.89 -6.87
C ALA A 122 -13.07 9.23 -7.96
N ASP A 123 -12.96 10.50 -8.33
CA ASP A 123 -11.99 10.99 -9.32
C ASP A 123 -10.54 10.88 -8.80
N GLY A 124 -10.29 11.29 -7.56
CA GLY A 124 -8.97 11.20 -6.95
C GLY A 124 -8.50 9.75 -6.80
N TRP A 125 -9.41 8.87 -6.39
CA TRP A 125 -9.11 7.44 -6.27
C TRP A 125 -8.86 6.78 -7.63
N ALA A 126 -9.61 7.14 -8.67
CA ALA A 126 -9.37 6.65 -10.04
C ALA A 126 -7.98 7.08 -10.55
N LYS A 127 -7.58 8.32 -10.29
CA LYS A 127 -6.22 8.82 -10.59
C LYS A 127 -5.15 8.05 -9.84
N PHE A 128 -5.38 7.79 -8.54
CA PHE A 128 -4.47 6.98 -7.72
C PHE A 128 -4.32 5.57 -8.28
N THR A 129 -5.41 4.91 -8.63
CA THR A 129 -5.39 3.55 -9.20
C THR A 129 -4.67 3.51 -10.55
N GLY A 130 -4.93 4.47 -11.42
CA GLY A 130 -4.19 4.61 -12.69
C GLY A 130 -2.69 4.82 -12.46
N GLY A 131 -2.34 5.66 -11.48
CA GLY A 131 -0.96 5.86 -11.05
C GLY A 131 -0.33 4.59 -10.49
N PHE A 132 -1.06 3.84 -9.65
CA PHE A 132 -0.61 2.56 -9.11
C PHE A 132 -0.31 1.53 -10.18
N PHE A 133 -1.20 1.40 -11.17
CA PHE A 133 -0.98 0.50 -12.32
C PHE A 133 0.29 0.87 -13.08
N PHE A 134 0.42 2.13 -13.49
CA PHE A 134 1.59 2.61 -14.24
C PHE A 134 2.88 2.45 -13.45
N GLY A 135 2.88 2.89 -12.19
CA GLY A 135 4.02 2.74 -11.28
C GLY A 135 4.38 1.28 -11.05
N GLY A 136 3.38 0.41 -10.85
CA GLY A 136 3.58 -1.02 -10.61
C GLY A 136 4.23 -1.73 -11.79
N VAL A 137 3.73 -1.51 -13.00
CA VAL A 137 4.35 -2.07 -14.21
C VAL A 137 5.77 -1.54 -14.40
N SER A 138 5.98 -0.24 -14.18
CA SER A 138 7.32 0.37 -14.25
C SER A 138 8.27 -0.22 -13.20
N GLY A 139 7.78 -0.44 -11.97
CA GLY A 139 8.55 -1.06 -10.90
C GLY A 139 8.99 -2.49 -11.23
N VAL A 140 8.09 -3.30 -11.77
CA VAL A 140 8.40 -4.66 -12.24
C VAL A 140 9.46 -4.61 -13.35
N THR A 141 9.28 -3.74 -14.33
CA THR A 141 10.22 -3.59 -15.45
C THR A 141 11.60 -3.17 -14.96
N TRP A 142 11.64 -2.22 -14.04
CA TRP A 142 12.90 -1.74 -13.46
C TRP A 142 13.61 -2.83 -12.64
N ALA A 143 12.87 -3.61 -11.84
CA ALA A 143 13.43 -4.74 -11.11
C ALA A 143 14.00 -5.81 -12.04
N TYR A 144 13.26 -6.17 -13.10
CA TYR A 144 13.74 -7.11 -14.11
C TYR A 144 15.02 -6.61 -14.78
N PHE A 145 15.06 -5.33 -15.16
CA PHE A 145 16.23 -4.73 -15.79
C PHE A 145 17.46 -4.79 -14.87
N LEU A 146 17.31 -4.40 -13.60
CA LEU A 146 18.41 -4.43 -12.63
C LEU A 146 18.94 -5.85 -12.36
N LEU A 147 18.03 -6.82 -12.27
CA LEU A 147 18.38 -8.17 -11.86
C LEU A 147 18.88 -9.06 -13.00
N TYR A 148 18.43 -8.83 -14.24
CA TYR A 148 18.65 -9.75 -15.35
C TYR A 148 19.33 -9.13 -16.57
N VAL A 149 19.27 -7.81 -16.73
CA VAL A 149 19.92 -7.11 -17.84
C VAL A 149 21.24 -6.49 -17.40
N LEU A 150 21.26 -5.82 -16.23
CA LEU A 150 22.51 -5.35 -15.64
C LEU A 150 23.19 -6.48 -14.88
N ASN A 151 24.37 -6.91 -15.32
CA ASN A 151 25.20 -7.86 -14.60
C ASN A 151 25.83 -7.18 -13.36
N LEU A 152 25.03 -6.99 -12.31
CA LEU A 152 25.52 -6.40 -11.06
C LEU A 152 26.38 -7.41 -10.30
N PRO A 153 27.59 -7.02 -9.81
CA PRO A 153 28.57 -7.95 -9.24
C PRO A 153 28.12 -8.62 -7.94
N TYR A 154 27.07 -8.13 -7.31
CA TYR A 154 26.55 -8.65 -6.04
C TYR A 154 25.31 -9.56 -6.21
N TYR A 155 24.85 -9.76 -7.43
CA TYR A 155 23.72 -10.65 -7.69
C TYR A 155 24.21 -12.06 -7.95
N VAL A 156 24.01 -12.94 -6.98
CA VAL A 156 24.24 -14.38 -7.15
C VAL A 156 23.02 -14.98 -7.86
N LYS A 157 23.23 -15.45 -9.09
CA LYS A 157 22.20 -16.15 -9.88
C LYS A 157 21.85 -17.51 -9.29
#